data_fee907cda85ed2cd338ec2a4423c5285
#
_entry.id   fee907cda85ed2cd338ec2a4423c5285
#
_cell.length_a   1.000
_cell.length_b   1.000
_cell.length_c   1.000
_cell.angle_alpha   90.00
_cell.angle_beta   90.00
_cell.angle_gamma   90.00
#
_symmetry.space_group_name_H-M   'P 1'
#
loop_
_entity.id
_entity.type
_entity.pdbx_description
1 polymer ?
#
loop_
_entity_poly.entity_id
_entity_poly.type
_entity_poly.pdbx_seq_one_letter_code
_entity_poly.pdbx_strand_id
1 'polypeptide(L)'
;MKKCAVLVLVVLLLATGCSTWNKLTGQEEQPAAKTSEAPNVTYYSFPDIPLPKEMELVRDKSFVYETSTVRTGLLVLKGNVDMNSLEQYFRANMAKNGWKFMNGFKYATVILNFTKDDKTAYIRISRETFSTWVEIWVGPLDKPIGMMTGPERK
;
A
#
# COMPACT_ATOMS: atom_id res chain seq x y z
N MET A 1 39.27 -50.19 28.81
CA MET A 1 38.06 -49.85 29.51
C MET A 1 38.14 -48.57 30.37
N LYS A 2 39.28 -48.29 31.03
CA LYS A 2 39.42 -47.04 31.84
C LYS A 2 39.45 -45.72 31.05
N LYS A 3 39.89 -45.71 29.79
CA LYS A 3 39.95 -44.52 28.95
C LYS A 3 38.58 -44.08 28.42
N CYS A 4 37.65 -45.00 28.18
CA CYS A 4 36.29 -44.65 27.75
C CYS A 4 35.44 -44.04 28.89
N ALA A 5 35.66 -44.48 30.13
CA ALA A 5 34.94 -43.95 31.28
C ALA A 5 35.26 -42.50 31.60
N VAL A 6 36.52 -42.08 31.36
CA VAL A 6 36.98 -40.70 31.55
C VAL A 6 36.41 -39.79 30.48
N LEU A 7 36.29 -40.27 29.24
CA LEU A 7 35.76 -39.49 28.14
C LEU A 7 34.24 -39.23 28.27
N VAL A 8 33.50 -40.21 28.78
CA VAL A 8 32.06 -40.05 29.08
C VAL A 8 31.84 -39.09 30.25
N LEU A 9 32.71 -39.11 31.27
CA LEU A 9 32.60 -38.19 32.40
C LEU A 9 32.87 -36.72 32.01
N VAL A 10 33.82 -36.47 31.08
CA VAL A 10 34.15 -35.13 30.60
C VAL A 10 32.99 -34.57 29.75
N VAL A 11 32.31 -35.40 28.96
CA VAL A 11 31.17 -34.94 28.12
C VAL A 11 29.94 -34.63 28.99
N LEU A 12 29.74 -35.33 30.11
CA LEU A 12 28.62 -35.05 31.02
C LEU A 12 28.80 -33.72 31.80
N LEU A 13 30.01 -33.26 32.04
CA LEU A 13 30.30 -32.03 32.76
C LEU A 13 30.14 -30.77 31.92
N LEU A 14 30.07 -30.90 30.58
CA LEU A 14 29.85 -29.76 29.65
C LEU A 14 28.37 -29.43 29.37
N ALA A 15 27.43 -30.24 29.86
CA ALA A 15 26.00 -30.08 29.59
C ALA A 15 25.22 -29.26 30.63
N THR A 16 25.87 -28.80 31.71
CA THR A 16 25.14 -28.10 32.82
C THR A 16 25.45 -26.60 32.95
N GLY A 17 26.02 -25.96 31.94
CA GLY A 17 26.52 -24.60 32.06
C GLY A 17 25.84 -23.53 31.21
N CYS A 18 24.52 -23.42 31.15
CA CYS A 18 23.89 -22.30 30.40
C CYS A 18 22.59 -21.72 31.00
N SER A 19 22.35 -21.79 32.32
CA SER A 19 21.13 -21.13 32.82
C SER A 19 21.30 -20.19 34.01
N THR A 20 22.51 -19.92 34.45
CA THR A 20 22.73 -19.05 35.62
C THR A 20 23.46 -17.75 35.35
N TRP A 21 23.86 -17.47 34.10
CA TRP A 21 24.57 -16.21 33.80
C TRP A 21 23.64 -14.98 33.75
N ASN A 22 22.37 -15.17 33.43
CA ASN A 22 21.42 -14.03 33.33
C ASN A 22 21.00 -13.40 34.67
N LYS A 23 21.32 -14.06 35.81
CA LYS A 23 20.96 -13.49 37.13
C LYS A 23 22.01 -12.58 37.75
N LEU A 24 23.23 -12.56 37.20
CA LEU A 24 24.35 -11.76 37.74
C LEU A 24 24.61 -10.42 37.05
N THR A 25 24.00 -10.18 35.89
CA THR A 25 24.24 -8.95 35.10
C THR A 25 23.16 -7.88 35.26
N GLY A 26 22.12 -8.10 36.09
CA GLY A 26 21.11 -7.06 36.33
C GLY A 26 20.45 -6.49 35.08
N GLN A 27 20.46 -7.27 33.95
CA GLN A 27 19.66 -6.91 32.80
C GLN A 27 18.22 -7.29 33.11
N GLU A 28 17.45 -6.28 33.51
CA GLU A 28 15.99 -6.35 33.48
C GLU A 28 15.61 -6.87 32.09
N GLU A 29 14.90 -7.99 32.06
CA GLU A 29 14.19 -8.43 30.87
C GLU A 29 13.24 -7.29 30.51
N GLN A 30 13.68 -6.44 29.63
CA GLN A 30 12.81 -5.51 28.95
C GLN A 30 11.75 -6.40 28.28
N PRO A 31 10.47 -6.24 28.62
CA PRO A 31 9.41 -7.04 28.00
C PRO A 31 9.64 -6.89 26.51
N ALA A 32 9.79 -8.04 25.81
CA ALA A 32 9.86 -8.05 24.37
C ALA A 32 8.76 -7.11 23.89
N ALA A 33 9.18 -5.93 23.43
CA ALA A 33 8.29 -5.01 22.77
C ALA A 33 7.61 -5.90 21.73
N LYS A 34 6.33 -6.23 21.93
CA LYS A 34 5.48 -6.71 20.87
C LYS A 34 5.79 -5.73 19.76
N THR A 35 6.48 -6.21 18.73
CA THR A 35 6.58 -5.50 17.47
C THR A 35 5.12 -5.25 17.14
N SER A 36 4.64 -4.08 17.52
CA SER A 36 3.43 -3.53 16.99
C SER A 36 3.74 -3.57 15.50
N GLU A 37 3.17 -4.54 14.78
CA GLU A 37 3.01 -4.40 13.36
C GLU A 37 2.48 -2.99 13.21
N ALA A 38 3.36 -2.09 12.75
CA ALA A 38 2.95 -0.74 12.41
C ALA A 38 1.72 -0.97 11.55
N PRO A 39 0.57 -0.40 11.93
CA PRO A 39 -0.65 -0.65 11.17
C PRO A 39 -0.26 -0.42 9.73
N ASN A 40 -0.58 -1.37 8.87
CA ASN A 40 -0.33 -1.34 7.43
C ASN A 40 -1.21 -0.23 6.82
N VAL A 41 -1.25 0.88 7.54
CA VAL A 41 -1.87 2.14 7.16
C VAL A 41 -0.88 2.74 6.20
N THR A 42 -1.12 2.46 4.99
CA THR A 42 -0.49 3.05 3.86
C THR A 42 -0.77 4.55 3.96
N TYR A 43 0.19 5.32 4.44
CA TYR A 43 0.12 6.78 4.51
C TYR A 43 -0.07 7.43 3.14
N TYR A 44 -0.12 6.62 2.09
CA TYR A 44 -0.38 6.98 0.70
C TYR A 44 -1.82 6.69 0.28
N SER A 45 -2.66 6.21 1.19
CA SER A 45 -4.00 5.82 0.80
C SER A 45 -4.94 7.01 0.79
N PHE A 46 -5.61 7.16 -0.32
CA PHE A 46 -6.86 7.91 -0.36
C PHE A 46 -7.94 6.99 0.24
N PRO A 47 -8.64 7.38 1.31
CA PRO A 47 -9.55 6.48 2.03
C PRO A 47 -10.75 6.02 1.20
N ASP A 48 -11.03 6.72 0.11
CA ASP A 48 -12.12 6.45 -0.81
C ASP A 48 -11.67 5.80 -2.14
N ILE A 49 -10.39 5.48 -2.27
CA ILE A 49 -9.85 4.73 -3.42
C ILE A 49 -9.63 3.28 -3.00
N PRO A 50 -10.41 2.34 -3.54
CA PRO A 50 -10.25 0.91 -3.23
C PRO A 50 -9.01 0.35 -3.90
N LEU A 51 -8.13 -0.29 -3.13
CA LEU A 51 -6.94 -0.95 -3.67
C LEU A 51 -7.16 -2.47 -3.70
N PRO A 52 -6.88 -3.15 -4.84
CA PRO A 52 -6.97 -4.61 -4.93
C PRO A 52 -5.93 -5.26 -4.00
N LYS A 53 -6.34 -6.26 -3.22
CA LYS A 53 -5.49 -6.95 -2.25
C LYS A 53 -4.32 -7.72 -2.90
N GLU A 54 -4.52 -8.11 -4.16
CA GLU A 54 -3.55 -8.86 -4.96
C GLU A 54 -2.50 -7.97 -5.62
N MET A 55 -2.60 -6.65 -5.40
CA MET A 55 -1.66 -5.66 -5.91
C MET A 55 -0.87 -5.04 -4.78
N GLU A 56 0.43 -4.90 -4.97
CA GLU A 56 1.35 -4.29 -4.01
C GLU A 56 1.61 -2.83 -4.38
N LEU A 57 1.64 -1.96 -3.37
CA LEU A 57 1.99 -0.55 -3.56
C LEU A 57 3.49 -0.38 -3.77
N VAL A 58 3.86 0.23 -4.88
CA VAL A 58 5.25 0.61 -5.21
C VAL A 58 5.53 1.98 -4.62
N ARG A 59 6.09 2.01 -3.41
CA ARG A 59 6.23 3.22 -2.59
C ARG A 59 7.11 4.30 -3.23
N ASP A 60 8.23 3.89 -3.80
CA ASP A 60 9.20 4.78 -4.45
C ASP A 60 8.68 5.42 -5.76
N LYS A 61 7.56 4.92 -6.28
CA LYS A 61 6.83 5.51 -7.44
C LYS A 61 5.53 6.19 -7.05
N SER A 62 5.18 6.17 -5.76
CA SER A 62 3.92 6.72 -5.26
C SER A 62 4.19 7.95 -4.40
N PHE A 63 3.31 8.93 -4.47
CA PHE A 63 3.35 10.08 -3.59
C PHE A 63 1.94 10.60 -3.29
N VAL A 64 1.78 11.23 -2.14
CA VAL A 64 0.58 11.99 -1.78
C VAL A 64 1.02 13.36 -1.30
N TYR A 65 0.44 14.38 -1.86
CA TYR A 65 0.56 15.76 -1.43
C TYR A 65 -0.74 16.21 -0.78
N GLU A 66 -0.65 16.73 0.42
CA GLU A 66 -1.80 17.13 1.21
C GLU A 66 -1.62 18.54 1.79
N THR A 67 -2.65 19.33 1.66
CA THR A 67 -2.81 20.64 2.30
C THR A 67 -4.10 20.62 3.10
N SER A 68 -4.44 21.72 3.77
CA SER A 68 -5.71 21.86 4.48
C SER A 68 -6.94 21.74 3.56
N THR A 69 -6.79 22.00 2.27
CA THR A 69 -7.90 22.09 1.31
C THR A 69 -7.84 21.05 0.19
N VAL A 70 -6.66 20.53 -0.12
CA VAL A 70 -6.45 19.64 -1.26
C VAL A 70 -5.61 18.43 -0.87
N ARG A 71 -6.08 17.25 -1.26
CA ARG A 71 -5.29 16.01 -1.23
C ARG A 71 -5.19 15.48 -2.65
N THR A 72 -3.97 15.37 -3.16
CA THR A 72 -3.68 14.91 -4.52
C THR A 72 -2.49 13.96 -4.52
N GLY A 73 -2.33 13.17 -5.57
CA GLY A 73 -1.17 12.28 -5.66
C GLY A 73 -1.29 11.20 -6.71
N LEU A 74 -0.31 10.32 -6.66
CA LEU A 74 -0.17 9.15 -7.51
C LEU A 74 0.05 7.93 -6.64
N LEU A 75 -0.76 6.90 -6.82
CA LEU A 75 -0.51 5.56 -6.30
C LEU A 75 -0.12 4.66 -7.48
N VAL A 76 1.00 3.97 -7.34
CA VAL A 76 1.46 2.98 -8.30
C VAL A 76 1.39 1.60 -7.66
N LEU A 77 0.66 0.70 -8.29
CA LEU A 77 0.50 -0.68 -7.84
C LEU A 77 1.12 -1.63 -8.87
N LYS A 78 1.65 -2.73 -8.37
CA LYS A 78 2.21 -3.82 -9.18
C LYS A 78 1.68 -5.16 -8.69
N GLY A 79 1.36 -6.05 -9.61
CA GLY A 79 0.91 -7.41 -9.29
C GLY A 79 0.80 -8.28 -10.54
N ASN A 80 0.30 -9.49 -10.37
CA ASN A 80 0.05 -10.39 -11.50
C ASN A 80 -1.45 -10.68 -11.63
N VAL A 81 -2.23 -9.64 -11.83
CA VAL A 81 -3.68 -9.69 -12.01
C VAL A 81 -4.04 -9.36 -13.45
N ASP A 82 -5.05 -10.05 -13.99
CA ASP A 82 -5.56 -9.78 -15.35
C ASP A 82 -6.14 -8.36 -15.44
N MET A 83 -5.88 -7.67 -16.57
CA MET A 83 -6.32 -6.28 -16.76
C MET A 83 -7.85 -6.13 -16.81
N ASN A 84 -8.58 -7.13 -17.35
CA ASN A 84 -10.05 -7.07 -17.37
C ASN A 84 -10.62 -7.23 -15.97
N SER A 85 -10.02 -8.09 -15.16
CA SER A 85 -10.39 -8.29 -13.76
C SER A 85 -10.18 -7.00 -12.96
N LEU A 86 -9.06 -6.30 -13.17
CA LEU A 86 -8.79 -5.00 -12.56
C LEU A 86 -9.75 -3.92 -13.04
N GLU A 87 -10.07 -3.87 -14.32
CA GLU A 87 -11.08 -2.95 -14.86
C GLU A 87 -12.43 -3.15 -14.15
N GLN A 88 -12.89 -4.39 -14.06
CA GLN A 88 -14.15 -4.71 -13.37
C GLN A 88 -14.09 -4.37 -11.89
N TYR A 89 -12.96 -4.68 -11.23
CA TYR A 89 -12.74 -4.34 -9.83
C TYR A 89 -12.89 -2.83 -9.58
N PHE A 90 -12.19 -2.01 -10.37
CA PHE A 90 -12.25 -0.55 -10.18
C PHE A 90 -13.64 0.00 -10.51
N ARG A 91 -14.26 -0.42 -11.60
CA ARG A 91 -15.63 0.02 -11.94
C ARG A 91 -16.62 -0.27 -10.81
N ALA A 92 -16.57 -1.47 -10.24
CA ALA A 92 -17.50 -1.87 -9.19
C ALA A 92 -17.21 -1.19 -7.85
N ASN A 93 -15.94 -1.15 -7.43
CA ASN A 93 -15.59 -0.70 -6.09
C ASN A 93 -15.44 0.83 -6.00
N MET A 94 -15.04 1.52 -7.06
CA MET A 94 -15.10 2.99 -7.13
C MET A 94 -16.55 3.47 -6.97
N ALA A 95 -17.49 2.84 -7.68
CA ALA A 95 -18.91 3.19 -7.55
C ALA A 95 -19.44 3.00 -6.11
N LYS A 96 -19.06 1.90 -5.43
CA LYS A 96 -19.43 1.67 -4.02
C LYS A 96 -18.89 2.74 -3.07
N ASN A 97 -17.77 3.37 -3.43
CA ASN A 97 -17.15 4.45 -2.66
C ASN A 97 -17.62 5.86 -3.10
N GLY A 98 -18.68 5.93 -3.90
CA GLY A 98 -19.31 7.20 -4.30
C GLY A 98 -18.66 7.87 -5.51
N TRP A 99 -17.70 7.23 -6.19
CA TRP A 99 -17.13 7.74 -7.42
C TRP A 99 -18.05 7.48 -8.60
N LYS A 100 -18.26 8.47 -9.44
CA LYS A 100 -19.01 8.37 -10.69
C LYS A 100 -18.07 8.11 -11.85
N PHE A 101 -18.34 7.05 -12.61
CA PHE A 101 -17.59 6.76 -13.83
C PHE A 101 -17.92 7.81 -14.89
N MET A 102 -16.90 8.41 -15.48
CA MET A 102 -17.05 9.43 -16.53
C MET A 102 -16.87 8.82 -17.92
N ASN A 103 -15.72 8.25 -18.17
CA ASN A 103 -15.39 7.59 -19.42
C ASN A 103 -14.20 6.62 -19.23
N GLY A 104 -13.91 5.82 -20.24
CA GLY A 104 -12.76 4.95 -20.27
C GLY A 104 -12.38 4.56 -21.68
N PHE A 105 -11.13 4.17 -21.85
CA PHE A 105 -10.56 3.70 -23.11
C PHE A 105 -9.89 2.35 -22.87
N LYS A 106 -9.96 1.46 -23.83
CA LYS A 106 -9.38 0.13 -23.76
C LYS A 106 -8.73 -0.24 -25.08
N TYR A 107 -7.40 -0.42 -25.00
CA TYR A 107 -6.60 -0.90 -26.12
C TYR A 107 -5.42 -1.72 -25.56
N ALA A 108 -4.18 -1.33 -25.78
CA ALA A 108 -3.02 -1.95 -25.13
C ALA A 108 -2.95 -1.63 -23.62
N THR A 109 -3.63 -0.59 -23.20
CA THR A 109 -3.86 -0.21 -21.79
C THR A 109 -5.35 0.02 -21.56
N VAL A 110 -5.77 -0.09 -20.31
CA VAL A 110 -7.10 0.34 -19.88
C VAL A 110 -6.96 1.66 -19.14
N ILE A 111 -7.78 2.63 -19.49
CA ILE A 111 -7.87 3.94 -18.86
C ILE A 111 -9.30 4.12 -18.36
N LEU A 112 -9.44 4.50 -17.10
CA LEU A 112 -10.73 4.77 -16.47
C LEU A 112 -10.69 6.14 -15.79
N ASN A 113 -11.68 6.96 -16.06
CA ASN A 113 -11.83 8.27 -15.45
C ASN A 113 -13.07 8.28 -14.54
N PHE A 114 -12.88 8.78 -13.32
CA PHE A 114 -13.92 8.93 -12.33
C PHE A 114 -13.94 10.34 -11.77
N THR A 115 -15.08 10.76 -11.25
CA THR A 115 -15.22 12.01 -10.50
C THR A 115 -16.00 11.76 -9.22
N LYS A 116 -15.68 12.52 -8.19
CA LYS A 116 -16.38 12.53 -6.91
C LYS A 116 -16.22 13.90 -6.27
N ASP A 117 -17.35 14.54 -5.99
CA ASP A 117 -17.40 15.90 -5.43
C ASP A 117 -16.55 16.88 -6.27
N ASP A 118 -15.47 17.39 -5.74
CA ASP A 118 -14.51 18.31 -6.35
C ASP A 118 -13.21 17.63 -6.80
N LYS A 119 -13.22 16.27 -6.89
CA LYS A 119 -12.04 15.48 -7.22
C LYS A 119 -12.23 14.66 -8.50
N THR A 120 -11.14 14.35 -9.14
CA THR A 120 -11.06 13.41 -10.25
C THR A 120 -10.06 12.30 -9.91
N ALA A 121 -10.33 11.10 -10.41
CA ALA A 121 -9.40 9.98 -10.38
C ALA A 121 -9.22 9.43 -11.78
N TYR A 122 -7.96 9.39 -12.23
CA TYR A 122 -7.56 8.75 -13.47
C TYR A 122 -6.82 7.46 -13.13
N ILE A 123 -7.29 6.33 -13.66
CA ILE A 123 -6.70 5.01 -13.44
C ILE A 123 -6.20 4.47 -14.75
N ARG A 124 -4.91 4.17 -14.83
CA ARG A 124 -4.28 3.51 -15.96
C ARG A 124 -3.85 2.11 -15.56
N ILE A 125 -4.25 1.10 -16.31
CA ILE A 125 -3.88 -0.29 -16.14
C ILE A 125 -3.08 -0.71 -17.37
N SER A 126 -1.85 -1.19 -17.17
CA SER A 126 -0.96 -1.64 -18.24
C SER A 126 -0.35 -2.99 -17.91
N ARG A 127 -0.08 -3.80 -18.94
CA ARG A 127 0.65 -5.06 -18.82
C ARG A 127 2.07 -4.87 -19.31
N GLU A 128 3.03 -5.23 -18.47
CA GLU A 128 4.42 -5.41 -18.84
C GLU A 128 4.75 -6.90 -18.78
N THR A 129 5.91 -7.31 -19.27
CA THR A 129 6.28 -8.72 -19.54
C THR A 129 5.74 -9.74 -18.53
N PHE A 130 5.87 -9.50 -17.23
CA PHE A 130 5.45 -10.44 -16.19
C PHE A 130 4.54 -9.84 -15.12
N SER A 131 4.19 -8.57 -15.25
CA SER A 131 3.44 -7.84 -14.22
C SER A 131 2.40 -6.93 -14.84
N THR A 132 1.33 -6.72 -14.10
CA THR A 132 0.35 -5.68 -14.38
C THR A 132 0.64 -4.50 -13.46
N TRP A 133 0.60 -3.32 -14.02
CA TRP A 133 0.80 -2.06 -13.33
C TRP A 133 -0.49 -1.26 -13.31
N VAL A 134 -0.75 -0.63 -12.21
CA VAL A 134 -1.88 0.30 -12.05
C VAL A 134 -1.35 1.61 -11.52
N GLU A 135 -1.62 2.68 -12.24
CA GLU A 135 -1.36 4.06 -11.82
C GLU A 135 -2.70 4.72 -11.52
N ILE A 136 -2.83 5.25 -10.31
CA ILE A 136 -4.04 5.94 -9.86
C ILE A 136 -3.66 7.39 -9.54
N TRP A 137 -4.02 8.30 -10.41
CA TRP A 137 -3.83 9.73 -10.24
C TRP A 137 -5.09 10.32 -9.60
N VAL A 138 -4.94 11.01 -8.49
CA VAL A 138 -6.04 11.70 -7.82
C VAL A 138 -5.71 13.17 -7.72
N GLY A 139 -6.64 14.01 -8.12
CA GLY A 139 -6.45 15.45 -8.11
C GLY A 139 -7.77 16.23 -8.04
N PRO A 140 -7.71 17.55 -7.96
CA PRO A 140 -8.88 18.37 -8.01
C PRO A 140 -9.57 18.24 -9.38
N LEU A 141 -10.88 18.39 -9.37
CA LEU A 141 -11.65 18.54 -10.60
C LEU A 141 -11.55 20.01 -11.04
N ASP A 142 -10.83 20.27 -12.15
CA ASP A 142 -10.81 21.60 -12.73
C ASP A 142 -12.22 21.98 -13.21
N LYS A 143 -12.79 22.96 -12.57
CA LYS A 143 -14.00 23.59 -13.10
C LYS A 143 -13.59 24.38 -14.35
N PRO A 144 -14.32 24.25 -15.46
CA PRO A 144 -14.00 25.02 -16.65
C PRO A 144 -13.88 26.51 -16.29
N ILE A 145 -12.74 27.12 -16.59
CA ILE A 145 -12.50 28.55 -16.42
C ILE A 145 -13.34 29.27 -17.49
N GLY A 146 -14.65 29.20 -17.42
CA GLY A 146 -15.47 29.69 -18.55
C GLY A 146 -16.89 30.11 -18.20
N MET A 147 -17.27 29.97 -16.94
CA MET A 147 -18.52 30.61 -16.46
C MET A 147 -18.22 31.64 -15.37
N MET A 148 -17.27 32.52 -15.62
CA MET A 148 -17.40 33.85 -15.06
C MET A 148 -18.58 34.49 -15.79
N THR A 149 -19.73 34.49 -15.16
CA THR A 149 -20.84 35.35 -15.54
C THR A 149 -20.27 36.76 -15.68
N GLY A 150 -20.07 37.21 -16.93
CA GLY A 150 -19.73 38.59 -17.19
C GLY A 150 -20.74 39.47 -16.46
N PRO A 151 -20.37 40.69 -16.04
CA PRO A 151 -21.28 41.58 -15.36
C PRO A 151 -22.48 41.81 -16.25
N GLU A 152 -23.68 41.49 -15.72
CA GLU A 152 -24.94 41.83 -16.36
C GLU A 152 -24.91 43.32 -16.75
N ARG A 153 -24.85 43.60 -18.04
CA ARG A 153 -25.01 44.99 -18.52
C ARG A 153 -26.47 45.39 -18.29
N LYS A 154 -26.65 46.26 -17.31
CA LYS A 154 -27.87 47.04 -17.18
C LYS A 154 -27.94 48.08 -18.30
#